data_e4ddf0e733eb71b5b74d1bc19e50c091
#
_entry.id   e4ddf0e733eb71b5b74d1bc19e50c091
#
_cell.length_a   1.000
_cell.length_b   1.000
_cell.length_c   1.000
_cell.angle_alpha   90.00
_cell.angle_beta   90.00
_cell.angle_gamma   90.00
#
_symmetry.space_group_name_H-M   'P 1'
#
loop_
_entity.id
_entity.type
_entity.pdbx_description
1 polymer ?
#
loop_
_entity_poly.entity_id
_entity_poly.type
_entity_poly.pdbx_seq_one_letter_code
_entity_poly.pdbx_strand_id
1 'polypeptide(L)'
;MKQKLIFLDIDGTLLPPGEMLIPQSTVEALHKAHANGHKLFLCTGRNLRMTQPLLDYGFDGAVCSAGGYVFCGDKVLVDLPMEPQLAQGVRSAMERHGVECTLEARDATYGSLKMIERWSFTHRDAGPLNSEAARWRKAMEDGMTMSPLAEYKGEPLYKIVYIAERSEDLNEAKRLYEDRFVFCESKLDGLDGGYVNGELINRKFDKGRGIKAVCDYLNVPLQDSIGFGDSDNDLQMTDVVGISVCMANGSASLKQRCDRIAPSVYEDGIAKEFAAWGLI
;
A
#
# COMPACT_ATOMS: atom_id res chain seq x y z
N MET A 1 -20.46 -10.00 21.13
CA MET A 1 -20.50 -9.71 19.67
C MET A 1 -19.68 -10.77 18.94
N LYS A 2 -20.01 -11.11 17.68
CA LYS A 2 -19.17 -12.03 16.89
C LYS A 2 -17.87 -11.36 16.54
N GLN A 3 -16.72 -12.05 16.68
CA GLN A 3 -15.41 -11.57 16.29
C GLN A 3 -15.40 -11.15 14.82
N LYS A 4 -14.80 -10.01 14.52
CA LYS A 4 -14.52 -9.54 13.17
C LYS A 4 -13.02 -9.45 12.94
N LEU A 5 -12.59 -9.68 11.68
CA LEU A 5 -11.24 -9.36 11.21
C LEU A 5 -11.33 -8.03 10.47
N ILE A 6 -10.59 -7.03 10.93
CA ILE A 6 -10.64 -5.67 10.39
C ILE A 6 -9.32 -5.37 9.71
N PHE A 7 -9.37 -5.12 8.41
CA PHE A 7 -8.22 -4.81 7.55
C PHE A 7 -8.26 -3.32 7.21
N LEU A 8 -7.18 -2.63 7.51
CA LEU A 8 -7.10 -1.18 7.35
C LEU A 8 -5.91 -0.84 6.45
N ASP A 9 -6.19 -0.13 5.35
CA ASP A 9 -5.12 0.52 4.62
C ASP A 9 -4.49 1.63 5.47
N ILE A 10 -3.30 2.09 5.09
CA ILE A 10 -2.56 3.06 5.89
C ILE A 10 -2.75 4.48 5.35
N ASP A 11 -2.30 4.73 4.13
CA ASP A 11 -2.16 6.09 3.57
C ASP A 11 -3.50 6.63 3.07
N GLY A 12 -4.05 7.64 3.72
CA GLY A 12 -5.39 8.16 3.43
C GLY A 12 -6.54 7.44 4.15
N THR A 13 -6.23 6.38 4.88
CA THR A 13 -7.19 5.59 5.67
C THR A 13 -6.89 5.67 7.17
N LEU A 14 -5.79 5.09 7.64
CA LEU A 14 -5.31 5.22 9.03
C LEU A 14 -4.59 6.54 9.28
N LEU A 15 -3.77 6.94 8.30
CA LEU A 15 -2.98 8.16 8.36
C LEU A 15 -3.55 9.19 7.38
N PRO A 16 -3.77 10.44 7.80
CA PRO A 16 -3.93 11.53 6.85
C PRO A 16 -2.74 11.56 5.87
N PRO A 17 -2.96 11.84 4.58
CA PRO A 17 -1.88 11.89 3.59
C PRO A 17 -0.72 12.79 4.03
N GLY A 18 0.49 12.22 4.09
CA GLY A 18 1.70 12.91 4.54
C GLY A 18 1.92 12.94 6.05
N GLU A 19 1.00 12.45 6.87
CA GLU A 19 1.20 12.34 8.31
C GLU A 19 1.87 11.01 8.69
N MET A 20 2.57 11.02 9.85
CA MET A 20 3.30 9.84 10.36
C MET A 20 2.65 9.21 11.60
N LEU A 21 1.66 9.90 12.18
CA LEU A 21 0.97 9.46 13.38
C LEU A 21 -0.51 9.21 13.11
N ILE A 22 -1.03 8.13 13.66
CA ILE A 22 -2.47 7.82 13.63
C ILE A 22 -3.20 8.84 14.52
N PRO A 23 -4.33 9.43 14.06
CA PRO A 23 -5.15 10.33 14.89
C PRO A 23 -5.55 9.66 16.20
N GLN A 24 -5.51 10.41 17.30
CA GLN A 24 -5.78 9.89 18.65
C GLN A 24 -7.14 9.18 18.77
N SER A 25 -8.17 9.73 18.13
CA SER A 25 -9.51 9.13 18.10
C SER A 25 -9.50 7.73 17.45
N THR A 26 -8.73 7.56 16.39
CA THR A 26 -8.55 6.29 15.69
C THR A 26 -7.79 5.30 16.58
N VAL A 27 -6.70 5.73 17.25
CA VAL A 27 -5.96 4.89 18.21
C VAL A 27 -6.87 4.35 19.30
N GLU A 28 -7.69 5.22 19.90
CA GLU A 28 -8.65 4.81 20.93
C GLU A 28 -9.69 3.82 20.41
N ALA A 29 -10.15 4.02 19.17
CA ALA A 29 -11.10 3.12 18.54
C ALA A 29 -10.47 1.74 18.24
N LEU A 30 -9.22 1.70 17.76
CA LEU A 30 -8.47 0.45 17.56
C LEU A 30 -8.35 -0.33 18.88
N HIS A 31 -7.92 0.32 19.96
CA HIS A 31 -7.77 -0.33 21.27
C HIS A 31 -9.10 -0.86 21.80
N LYS A 32 -10.21 -0.11 21.66
CA LYS A 32 -11.53 -0.57 22.07
C LYS A 32 -12.02 -1.77 21.25
N ALA A 33 -11.86 -1.71 19.93
CA ALA A 33 -12.24 -2.82 19.05
C ALA A 33 -11.44 -4.09 19.40
N HIS A 34 -10.14 -3.96 19.64
CA HIS A 34 -9.30 -5.08 20.07
C HIS A 34 -9.75 -5.63 21.44
N ALA A 35 -10.06 -4.75 22.42
CA ALA A 35 -10.57 -5.14 23.72
C ALA A 35 -11.93 -5.85 23.63
N ASN A 36 -12.76 -5.53 22.63
CA ASN A 36 -14.02 -6.21 22.33
C ASN A 36 -13.84 -7.56 21.60
N GLY A 37 -12.59 -7.99 21.40
CA GLY A 37 -12.25 -9.30 20.82
C GLY A 37 -12.17 -9.32 19.29
N HIS A 38 -12.20 -8.17 18.62
CA HIS A 38 -11.92 -8.09 17.19
C HIS A 38 -10.41 -8.19 16.94
N LYS A 39 -10.02 -8.57 15.71
CA LYS A 39 -8.62 -8.63 15.30
C LYS A 39 -8.35 -7.59 14.23
N LEU A 40 -7.21 -6.91 14.35
CA LEU A 40 -6.83 -5.76 13.54
C LEU A 40 -5.62 -6.10 12.68
N PHE A 41 -5.69 -5.78 11.41
CA PHE A 41 -4.60 -6.02 10.44
C PHE A 41 -4.35 -4.77 9.61
N LEU A 42 -3.08 -4.42 9.42
CA LEU A 42 -2.69 -3.49 8.35
C LEU A 42 -2.85 -4.18 7.00
N CYS A 43 -3.29 -3.45 5.97
CA CYS A 43 -3.43 -3.99 4.61
C CYS A 43 -2.92 -2.97 3.58
N THR A 44 -1.64 -3.04 3.21
CA THR A 44 -0.92 -1.92 2.62
C THR A 44 0.04 -2.31 1.50
N GLY A 45 0.33 -1.35 0.60
CA GLY A 45 1.44 -1.43 -0.34
C GLY A 45 2.83 -1.24 0.30
N ARG A 46 2.93 -0.78 1.56
CA ARG A 46 4.20 -0.61 2.27
C ARG A 46 4.85 -1.96 2.56
N ASN A 47 6.19 -1.99 2.57
CA ASN A 47 6.93 -3.16 3.02
C ASN A 47 6.90 -3.30 4.57
N LEU A 48 7.42 -4.42 5.09
CA LEU A 48 7.40 -4.72 6.53
C LEU A 48 8.09 -3.63 7.35
N ARG A 49 9.27 -3.15 6.94
CA ARG A 49 9.99 -2.10 7.66
C ARG A 49 9.17 -0.83 7.84
N MET A 50 8.44 -0.43 6.79
CA MET A 50 7.60 0.77 6.83
C MET A 50 6.33 0.59 7.65
N THR A 51 5.88 -0.64 7.89
CA THR A 51 4.70 -0.94 8.73
C THR A 51 5.05 -1.10 10.19
N GLN A 52 6.30 -1.41 10.51
CA GLN A 52 6.74 -1.75 11.87
C GLN A 52 6.36 -0.72 12.93
N PRO A 53 6.53 0.60 12.73
CA PRO A 53 6.12 1.60 13.73
C PRO A 53 4.61 1.64 14.02
N LEU A 54 3.79 1.14 13.10
CA LEU A 54 2.33 1.12 13.25
C LEU A 54 1.82 -0.13 13.95
N LEU A 55 2.59 -1.21 13.96
CA LEU A 55 2.20 -2.46 14.63
C LEU A 55 2.03 -2.27 16.16
N ASP A 56 2.79 -1.36 16.76
CA ASP A 56 2.73 -1.04 18.19
C ASP A 56 1.38 -0.46 18.63
N TYR A 57 0.51 -0.04 17.69
CA TYR A 57 -0.87 0.39 17.98
C TYR A 57 -1.85 -0.76 18.22
N GLY A 58 -1.36 -2.00 18.34
CA GLY A 58 -2.16 -3.17 18.71
C GLY A 58 -2.69 -3.96 17.53
N PHE A 59 -1.98 -3.97 16.40
CA PHE A 59 -2.33 -4.82 15.26
C PHE A 59 -1.88 -6.28 15.49
N ASP A 60 -2.73 -7.22 15.12
CA ASP A 60 -2.47 -8.68 15.21
C ASP A 60 -1.58 -9.18 14.06
N GLY A 61 -1.36 -8.37 13.04
CA GLY A 61 -0.53 -8.72 11.88
C GLY A 61 -0.69 -7.74 10.72
N ALA A 62 -0.17 -8.12 9.55
CA ALA A 62 -0.27 -7.26 8.37
C ALA A 62 -0.26 -8.04 7.05
N VAL A 63 -0.91 -7.45 6.06
CA VAL A 63 -0.79 -7.72 4.63
C VAL A 63 0.08 -6.62 4.05
N CYS A 64 1.38 -6.90 3.90
CA CYS A 64 2.41 -5.97 3.43
C CYS A 64 2.70 -6.15 1.93
N SER A 65 3.34 -5.15 1.31
CA SER A 65 3.78 -5.17 -0.09
C SER A 65 2.65 -5.62 -1.03
N ALA A 66 1.45 -5.06 -0.82
CA ALA A 66 0.24 -5.40 -1.57
C ALA A 66 -0.12 -6.91 -1.56
N GLY A 67 0.21 -7.64 -0.49
CA GLY A 67 -0.07 -9.06 -0.34
C GLY A 67 1.11 -9.99 -0.60
N GLY A 68 2.27 -9.46 -0.97
CA GLY A 68 3.50 -10.24 -1.20
C GLY A 68 4.11 -10.80 0.08
N TYR A 69 3.88 -10.14 1.21
CA TYR A 69 4.30 -10.60 2.53
C TYR A 69 3.16 -10.45 3.54
N VAL A 70 2.72 -11.55 4.14
CA VAL A 70 1.57 -11.57 5.07
C VAL A 70 1.94 -12.33 6.33
N PHE A 71 1.59 -11.78 7.50
CA PHE A 71 1.82 -12.46 8.78
C PHE A 71 0.68 -12.17 9.78
N CYS A 72 0.55 -13.07 10.76
CA CYS A 72 -0.36 -12.97 11.90
C CYS A 72 0.39 -13.39 13.16
N GLY A 73 0.57 -12.47 14.12
CA GLY A 73 1.49 -12.66 15.23
C GLY A 73 2.89 -12.99 14.70
N ASP A 74 3.49 -14.04 15.22
CA ASP A 74 4.81 -14.50 14.80
C ASP A 74 4.78 -15.42 13.56
N LYS A 75 3.60 -15.71 13.03
CA LYS A 75 3.44 -16.65 11.91
C LYS A 75 3.42 -15.94 10.57
N VAL A 76 4.40 -16.21 9.73
CA VAL A 76 4.37 -15.82 8.31
C VAL A 76 3.42 -16.74 7.55
N LEU A 77 2.44 -16.17 6.87
CA LEU A 77 1.41 -16.86 6.10
C LEU A 77 1.71 -16.86 4.60
N VAL A 78 2.25 -15.75 4.11
CA VAL A 78 2.62 -15.58 2.70
C VAL A 78 4.00 -14.91 2.65
N ASP A 79 4.88 -15.46 1.83
CA ASP A 79 6.20 -14.92 1.52
C ASP A 79 6.49 -15.20 0.04
N LEU A 80 6.14 -14.24 -0.84
CA LEU A 80 6.16 -14.38 -2.29
C LEU A 80 6.97 -13.25 -2.95
N PRO A 81 8.30 -13.23 -2.79
CA PRO A 81 9.12 -12.26 -3.50
C PRO A 81 9.07 -12.50 -5.02
N MET A 82 9.47 -11.49 -5.76
CA MET A 82 9.71 -11.60 -7.20
C MET A 82 10.84 -12.61 -7.47
N GLU A 83 10.67 -13.43 -8.50
CA GLU A 83 11.76 -14.29 -8.96
C GLU A 83 12.96 -13.41 -9.38
N PRO A 84 14.19 -13.65 -8.86
CA PRO A 84 15.33 -12.75 -9.06
C PRO A 84 15.63 -12.42 -10.53
N GLN A 85 15.54 -13.43 -11.39
CA GLN A 85 15.77 -13.26 -12.83
C GLN A 85 14.71 -12.39 -13.50
N LEU A 86 13.43 -12.53 -13.08
CA LEU A 86 12.33 -11.69 -13.59
C LEU A 86 12.47 -10.25 -13.10
N ALA A 87 12.78 -10.05 -11.81
CA ALA A 87 13.01 -8.74 -11.24
C ALA A 87 14.15 -8.00 -11.93
N GLN A 88 15.28 -8.70 -12.15
CA GLN A 88 16.42 -8.15 -12.88
C GLN A 88 16.07 -7.85 -14.33
N GLY A 89 15.37 -8.73 -15.01
CA GLY A 89 15.01 -8.58 -16.42
C GLY A 89 14.10 -7.39 -16.66
N VAL A 90 13.02 -7.26 -15.89
CA VAL A 90 12.07 -6.14 -16.00
C VAL A 90 12.73 -4.80 -15.63
N ARG A 91 13.53 -4.78 -14.57
CA ARG A 91 14.31 -3.61 -14.18
C ARG A 91 15.24 -3.18 -15.32
N SER A 92 16.03 -4.10 -15.88
CA SER A 92 16.94 -3.81 -16.99
C SER A 92 16.20 -3.31 -18.24
N ALA A 93 15.00 -3.83 -18.53
CA ALA A 93 14.16 -3.34 -19.61
C ALA A 93 13.73 -1.89 -19.41
N MET A 94 13.36 -1.52 -18.18
CA MET A 94 13.01 -0.15 -17.82
C MET A 94 14.22 0.79 -17.85
N GLU A 95 15.33 0.40 -17.24
CA GLU A 95 16.55 1.22 -17.13
C GLU A 95 17.16 1.54 -18.50
N ARG A 96 17.05 0.65 -19.50
CA ARG A 96 17.49 0.93 -20.90
C ARG A 96 16.79 2.13 -21.53
N HIS A 97 15.59 2.44 -21.09
CA HIS A 97 14.79 3.58 -21.55
C HIS A 97 14.83 4.77 -20.57
N GLY A 98 15.80 4.78 -19.65
CA GLY A 98 16.00 5.88 -18.72
C GLY A 98 14.99 5.93 -17.58
N VAL A 99 14.20 4.88 -17.37
CA VAL A 99 13.29 4.76 -16.23
C VAL A 99 14.09 4.54 -14.95
N GLU A 100 13.86 5.39 -13.96
CA GLU A 100 14.50 5.24 -12.63
C GLU A 100 13.67 4.30 -11.75
N CYS A 101 14.34 3.38 -11.07
CA CYS A 101 13.71 2.37 -10.24
C CYS A 101 14.12 2.47 -8.78
N THR A 102 13.16 2.29 -7.89
CA THR A 102 13.36 2.04 -6.45
C THR A 102 12.95 0.61 -6.15
N LEU A 103 13.82 -0.14 -5.47
CA LEU A 103 13.63 -1.55 -5.17
C LEU A 103 13.13 -1.71 -3.74
N GLU A 104 11.99 -2.32 -3.55
CA GLU A 104 11.42 -2.59 -2.23
C GLU A 104 11.61 -4.06 -1.84
N ALA A 105 12.56 -4.30 -0.96
CA ALA A 105 12.70 -5.56 -0.23
C ALA A 105 11.80 -5.56 1.01
N ARG A 106 11.72 -6.68 1.73
CA ARG A 106 10.92 -6.79 2.95
C ARG A 106 11.33 -5.75 4.01
N ASP A 107 12.62 -5.63 4.26
CA ASP A 107 13.16 -4.86 5.38
C ASP A 107 13.99 -3.64 4.92
N ALA A 108 14.03 -3.35 3.63
CA ALA A 108 14.81 -2.26 3.07
C ALA A 108 14.19 -1.73 1.78
N THR A 109 14.51 -0.47 1.47
CA THR A 109 14.19 0.18 0.20
C THR A 109 15.48 0.74 -0.38
N TYR A 110 15.75 0.43 -1.65
CA TYR A 110 16.96 0.85 -2.34
C TYR A 110 16.61 1.78 -3.51
N GLY A 111 17.21 2.95 -3.55
CA GLY A 111 16.94 3.93 -4.59
C GLY A 111 18.17 4.70 -5.04
N SER A 112 18.06 5.40 -6.17
CA SER A 112 19.09 6.30 -6.68
C SER A 112 18.84 7.74 -6.25
N LEU A 113 19.89 8.54 -6.13
CA LEU A 113 19.75 9.99 -5.93
C LEU A 113 18.95 10.64 -7.04
N LYS A 114 19.11 10.16 -8.28
CA LYS A 114 18.32 10.63 -9.44
C LYS A 114 16.82 10.39 -9.24
N MET A 115 16.44 9.28 -8.64
CA MET A 115 15.04 8.99 -8.30
C MET A 115 14.50 10.04 -7.33
N ILE A 116 15.26 10.37 -6.29
CA ILE A 116 14.92 11.40 -5.29
C ILE A 116 14.81 12.78 -5.96
N GLU A 117 15.78 13.15 -6.80
CA GLU A 117 15.79 14.42 -7.51
C GLU A 117 14.59 14.53 -8.47
N ARG A 118 14.34 13.50 -9.29
CA ARG A 118 13.19 13.46 -10.21
C ARG A 118 11.87 13.54 -9.45
N TRP A 119 11.72 12.76 -8.38
CA TRP A 119 10.54 12.80 -7.54
C TRP A 119 10.31 14.20 -6.97
N SER A 120 11.33 14.82 -6.39
CA SER A 120 11.25 16.17 -5.81
C SER A 120 10.90 17.22 -6.88
N PHE A 121 11.43 17.08 -8.09
CA PHE A 121 11.14 17.98 -9.21
C PHE A 121 9.70 17.83 -9.70
N THR A 122 9.27 16.59 -9.96
CA THR A 122 7.95 16.30 -10.53
C THR A 122 6.78 16.62 -9.58
N HIS A 123 7.02 16.62 -8.26
CA HIS A 123 5.96 16.85 -7.26
C HIS A 123 6.02 18.22 -6.58
N ARG A 124 6.97 19.08 -6.96
CA ARG A 124 7.14 20.41 -6.32
C ARG A 124 5.91 21.30 -6.49
N ASP A 125 5.33 21.30 -7.68
CA ASP A 125 4.18 22.14 -8.08
C ASP A 125 2.94 21.32 -8.44
N ALA A 126 2.94 20.02 -8.13
CA ALA A 126 1.79 19.16 -8.36
C ALA A 126 0.61 19.61 -7.51
N GLY A 127 -0.58 19.63 -8.09
CA GLY A 127 -1.83 19.83 -7.39
C GLY A 127 -2.06 18.79 -6.26
N PRO A 128 -3.29 18.56 -5.83
CA PRO A 128 -3.56 17.59 -4.76
C PRO A 128 -3.06 16.22 -5.16
N LEU A 129 -2.06 15.72 -4.42
CA LEU A 129 -1.49 14.37 -4.61
C LEU A 129 -2.45 13.31 -4.07
N ASN A 130 -2.42 12.12 -4.66
CA ASN A 130 -3.03 10.96 -4.02
C ASN A 130 -2.29 10.64 -2.70
N SER A 131 -2.91 9.83 -1.84
CA SER A 131 -2.41 9.49 -0.50
C SER A 131 -0.99 8.93 -0.53
N GLU A 132 -0.68 8.07 -1.50
CA GLU A 132 0.63 7.45 -1.63
C GLU A 132 1.70 8.43 -2.11
N ALA A 133 1.40 9.29 -3.08
CA ALA A 133 2.30 10.34 -3.55
C ALA A 133 2.58 11.36 -2.44
N ALA A 134 1.58 11.73 -1.64
CA ALA A 134 1.75 12.61 -0.48
C ALA A 134 2.67 11.97 0.58
N ARG A 135 2.51 10.68 0.85
CA ARG A 135 3.38 9.91 1.74
C ARG A 135 4.83 9.94 1.27
N TRP A 136 5.08 9.65 -0.02
CA TRP A 136 6.43 9.66 -0.57
C TRP A 136 7.08 11.03 -0.47
N ARG A 137 6.32 12.12 -0.77
CA ARG A 137 6.81 13.49 -0.59
C ARG A 137 7.27 13.72 0.84
N LYS A 138 6.40 13.44 1.80
CA LYS A 138 6.69 13.64 3.23
C LYS A 138 7.87 12.81 3.70
N ALA A 139 7.93 11.54 3.30
CA ALA A 139 9.03 10.66 3.63
C ALA A 139 10.38 11.20 3.12
N MET A 140 10.41 11.81 1.94
CA MET A 140 11.61 12.44 1.39
C MET A 140 11.98 13.73 2.11
N GLU A 141 11.00 14.56 2.45
CA GLU A 141 11.21 15.79 3.24
C GLU A 141 11.75 15.47 4.64
N ASP A 142 11.27 14.40 5.27
CA ASP A 142 11.68 13.97 6.61
C ASP A 142 12.99 13.14 6.60
N GLY A 143 13.64 13.00 5.44
CA GLY A 143 14.89 12.27 5.32
C GLY A 143 14.75 10.76 5.42
N MET A 144 13.67 10.20 4.85
CA MET A 144 13.51 8.75 4.76
C MET A 144 14.76 8.13 4.16
N THR A 145 15.44 7.30 4.93
CA THR A 145 16.65 6.60 4.51
C THR A 145 16.31 5.49 3.53
N MET A 146 16.26 5.83 2.24
CA MET A 146 16.51 4.82 1.22
C MET A 146 17.99 4.51 1.24
N SER A 147 18.33 3.23 1.28
CA SER A 147 19.70 2.80 1.05
C SER A 147 20.09 3.11 -0.40
N PRO A 148 21.33 3.51 -0.67
CA PRO A 148 21.81 3.67 -2.03
C PRO A 148 21.59 2.39 -2.85
N LEU A 149 21.17 2.53 -4.09
CA LEU A 149 20.92 1.39 -4.98
C LEU A 149 22.17 0.48 -5.13
N ALA A 150 23.37 1.06 -5.01
CA ALA A 150 24.62 0.31 -5.03
C ALA A 150 24.81 -0.64 -3.83
N GLU A 151 24.04 -0.47 -2.77
CA GLU A 151 24.05 -1.35 -1.59
C GLU A 151 23.13 -2.56 -1.74
N TYR A 152 22.27 -2.60 -2.76
CA TYR A 152 21.44 -3.75 -3.04
C TYR A 152 22.30 -4.95 -3.45
N LYS A 153 22.19 -6.05 -2.69
CA LYS A 153 23.02 -7.26 -2.86
C LYS A 153 22.22 -8.46 -3.35
N GLY A 154 20.99 -8.25 -3.81
CA GLY A 154 20.13 -9.34 -4.31
C GLY A 154 19.11 -9.81 -3.29
N GLU A 155 18.78 -9.01 -2.30
CA GLU A 155 17.71 -9.29 -1.34
C GLU A 155 16.38 -9.52 -2.10
N PRO A 156 15.52 -10.43 -1.58
CA PRO A 156 14.23 -10.68 -2.20
C PRO A 156 13.39 -9.41 -2.33
N LEU A 157 12.95 -9.10 -3.56
CA LEU A 157 12.13 -7.93 -3.87
C LEU A 157 10.66 -8.30 -3.93
N TYR A 158 9.81 -7.44 -3.39
CA TYR A 158 8.36 -7.60 -3.43
C TYR A 158 7.69 -6.59 -4.36
N LYS A 159 8.29 -5.43 -4.53
CA LYS A 159 7.77 -4.37 -5.38
C LYS A 159 8.91 -3.56 -5.99
N ILE A 160 8.69 -3.00 -7.17
CA ILE A 160 9.56 -1.99 -7.78
C ILE A 160 8.69 -0.74 -8.01
N VAL A 161 9.12 0.39 -7.47
CA VAL A 161 8.54 1.71 -7.79
C VAL A 161 9.38 2.33 -8.90
N TYR A 162 8.75 3.00 -9.85
CA TYR A 162 9.46 3.59 -10.99
C TYR A 162 8.97 5.00 -11.31
N ILE A 163 9.86 5.78 -11.93
CA ILE A 163 9.55 7.06 -12.57
C ILE A 163 10.08 7.02 -14.00
N ALA A 164 9.19 7.25 -14.96
CA ALA A 164 9.50 7.39 -16.39
C ALA A 164 9.23 8.83 -16.84
N GLU A 165 9.98 9.31 -17.83
CA GLU A 165 9.70 10.62 -18.44
C GLU A 165 8.42 10.58 -19.27
N ARG A 166 8.14 9.43 -19.89
CA ARG A 166 6.95 9.21 -20.72
C ARG A 166 6.43 7.79 -20.54
N SER A 167 5.14 7.58 -20.74
CA SER A 167 4.53 6.24 -20.67
C SER A 167 5.14 5.27 -21.70
N GLU A 168 5.59 5.79 -22.87
CA GLU A 168 6.22 5.01 -23.94
C GLU A 168 7.53 4.37 -23.50
N ASP A 169 8.24 4.95 -22.54
CA ASP A 169 9.50 4.43 -22.01
C ASP A 169 9.31 3.09 -21.28
N LEU A 170 8.07 2.75 -20.94
CA LEU A 170 7.67 1.47 -20.33
C LEU A 170 7.29 0.40 -21.35
N ASN A 171 7.16 0.73 -22.65
CA ASN A 171 6.58 -0.17 -23.65
C ASN A 171 7.36 -1.48 -23.80
N GLU A 172 8.69 -1.46 -23.75
CA GLU A 172 9.51 -2.67 -23.82
C GLU A 172 9.26 -3.57 -22.60
N ALA A 173 9.32 -2.98 -21.40
CA ALA A 173 9.10 -3.71 -20.15
C ALA A 173 7.69 -4.31 -20.09
N LYS A 174 6.67 -3.57 -20.48
CA LYS A 174 5.27 -4.07 -20.56
C LYS A 174 5.17 -5.22 -21.52
N ARG A 175 5.62 -5.06 -22.77
CA ARG A 175 5.57 -6.12 -23.81
C ARG A 175 6.23 -7.43 -23.37
N LEU A 176 7.31 -7.36 -22.56
CA LEU A 176 8.07 -8.53 -22.13
C LEU A 176 7.56 -9.15 -20.83
N TYR A 177 6.87 -8.37 -19.97
CA TYR A 177 6.62 -8.79 -18.60
C TYR A 177 5.19 -8.52 -18.07
N GLU A 178 4.25 -8.00 -18.89
CA GLU A 178 2.87 -7.74 -18.47
C GLU A 178 2.09 -9.01 -18.09
N ASP A 179 2.53 -10.19 -18.55
CA ASP A 179 1.98 -11.48 -18.14
C ASP A 179 2.38 -11.87 -16.71
N ARG A 180 3.46 -11.27 -16.17
CA ARG A 180 4.02 -11.55 -14.84
C ARG A 180 3.74 -10.45 -13.83
N PHE A 181 3.69 -9.19 -14.30
CA PHE A 181 3.56 -8.02 -13.46
C PHE A 181 2.37 -7.15 -13.87
N VAL A 182 1.82 -6.43 -12.89
CA VAL A 182 0.91 -5.31 -13.13
C VAL A 182 1.73 -4.04 -13.06
N PHE A 183 1.63 -3.20 -14.09
CA PHE A 183 2.20 -1.86 -14.13
C PHE A 183 1.11 -0.88 -13.68
N CYS A 184 1.11 -0.50 -12.41
CA CYS A 184 0.17 0.46 -11.85
C CYS A 184 0.70 1.87 -12.09
N GLU A 185 0.22 2.53 -13.15
CA GLU A 185 0.66 3.88 -13.50
C GLU A 185 -0.23 4.94 -12.84
N SER A 186 0.41 5.96 -12.28
CA SER A 186 -0.24 7.20 -11.86
C SER A 186 0.27 8.33 -12.75
N LYS A 187 -0.61 8.95 -13.50
CA LYS A 187 -0.29 10.17 -14.23
C LYS A 187 -0.32 11.33 -13.26
N LEU A 188 0.72 12.16 -13.31
CA LEU A 188 0.76 13.41 -12.59
C LEU A 188 0.09 14.47 -13.44
N ASP A 189 -1.20 14.70 -13.20
CA ASP A 189 -1.95 15.76 -13.89
C ASP A 189 -1.36 17.13 -13.50
N GLY A 190 -0.99 17.92 -14.49
CA GLY A 190 -0.61 19.33 -14.32
C GLY A 190 0.88 19.64 -14.38
N LEU A 191 1.76 18.70 -14.69
CA LEU A 191 3.15 18.99 -15.01
C LEU A 191 3.38 19.01 -16.52
N ASP A 192 3.86 20.15 -17.04
CA ASP A 192 4.44 20.24 -18.39
C ASP A 192 5.68 19.32 -18.45
N GLY A 193 5.50 18.08 -18.89
CA GLY A 193 6.60 17.13 -18.97
C GLY A 193 6.18 15.66 -19.03
N GLY A 194 4.95 15.33 -18.69
CA GLY A 194 4.39 14.00 -18.91
C GLY A 194 5.00 12.86 -18.08
N TYR A 195 5.69 13.15 -16.98
CA TYR A 195 6.23 12.12 -16.09
C TYR A 195 5.16 11.13 -15.61
N VAL A 196 5.53 9.87 -15.61
CA VAL A 196 4.71 8.76 -15.12
C VAL A 196 5.44 8.14 -13.94
N ASN A 197 4.82 8.15 -12.77
CA ASN A 197 5.26 7.30 -11.68
C ASN A 197 4.36 6.06 -11.59
N GLY A 198 4.89 4.99 -11.03
CA GLY A 198 4.09 3.79 -10.89
C GLY A 198 4.75 2.72 -10.04
N GLU A 199 4.00 1.67 -9.87
CA GLU A 199 4.40 0.49 -9.13
C GLU A 199 4.33 -0.74 -10.00
N LEU A 200 5.33 -1.59 -9.90
CA LEU A 200 5.37 -2.91 -10.51
C LEU A 200 5.07 -3.95 -9.45
N ILE A 201 3.91 -4.59 -9.56
CA ILE A 201 3.43 -5.58 -8.61
C ILE A 201 3.34 -6.95 -9.29
N ASN A 202 3.81 -8.00 -8.61
CA ASN A 202 3.71 -9.37 -9.11
C ASN A 202 2.24 -9.81 -9.15
N ARG A 203 1.79 -10.39 -10.28
CA ARG A 203 0.42 -10.91 -10.45
C ARG A 203 0.08 -12.11 -9.55
N LYS A 204 1.08 -12.70 -8.86
CA LYS A 204 0.86 -13.83 -7.96
C LYS A 204 0.15 -13.46 -6.66
N PHE A 205 0.14 -12.18 -6.29
CA PHE A 205 -0.47 -11.70 -5.05
C PHE A 205 -1.21 -10.37 -5.26
N ASP A 206 -2.07 -10.07 -4.33
CA ASP A 206 -2.80 -8.80 -4.17
C ASP A 206 -3.32 -8.70 -2.73
N LYS A 207 -3.84 -7.53 -2.33
CA LYS A 207 -4.40 -7.30 -0.99
C LYS A 207 -5.49 -8.33 -0.66
N GLY A 208 -6.36 -8.66 -1.61
CA GLY A 208 -7.46 -9.61 -1.40
C GLY A 208 -6.99 -11.03 -1.10
N ARG A 209 -5.98 -11.51 -1.82
CA ARG A 209 -5.36 -12.83 -1.55
C ARG A 209 -4.68 -12.86 -0.19
N GLY A 210 -4.02 -11.77 0.21
CA GLY A 210 -3.44 -11.64 1.53
C GLY A 210 -4.49 -11.71 2.65
N ILE A 211 -5.62 -11.03 2.49
CA ILE A 211 -6.76 -11.10 3.41
C ILE A 211 -7.30 -12.52 3.53
N LYS A 212 -7.49 -13.21 2.39
CA LYS A 212 -7.91 -14.62 2.40
C LYS A 212 -6.96 -15.50 3.19
N ALA A 213 -5.66 -15.35 3.02
CA ALA A 213 -4.67 -16.13 3.77
C ALA A 213 -4.80 -15.92 5.29
N VAL A 214 -5.07 -14.70 5.75
CA VAL A 214 -5.33 -14.40 7.17
C VAL A 214 -6.64 -15.05 7.65
N CYS A 215 -7.72 -14.89 6.87
CA CYS A 215 -9.03 -15.46 7.20
C CYS A 215 -8.96 -17.00 7.29
N ASP A 216 -8.32 -17.65 6.32
CA ASP A 216 -8.13 -19.10 6.29
C ASP A 216 -7.31 -19.58 7.49
N TYR A 217 -6.21 -18.89 7.82
CA TYR A 217 -5.37 -19.22 8.96
C TYR A 217 -6.10 -19.13 10.30
N LEU A 218 -6.91 -18.08 10.48
CA LEU A 218 -7.69 -17.88 11.71
C LEU A 218 -9.01 -18.65 11.72
N ASN A 219 -9.33 -19.36 10.64
CA ASN A 219 -10.60 -20.07 10.45
C ASN A 219 -11.82 -19.16 10.65
N VAL A 220 -11.73 -17.91 10.15
CA VAL A 220 -12.81 -16.91 10.17
C VAL A 220 -13.30 -16.72 8.74
N PRO A 221 -14.60 -16.88 8.47
CA PRO A 221 -15.12 -16.71 7.12
C PRO A 221 -15.01 -15.26 6.64
N LEU A 222 -14.78 -15.05 5.34
CA LEU A 222 -14.63 -13.72 4.72
C LEU A 222 -15.80 -12.78 5.02
N GLN A 223 -17.02 -13.31 5.19
CA GLN A 223 -18.21 -12.54 5.56
C GLN A 223 -18.10 -11.86 6.94
N ASP A 224 -17.16 -12.30 7.76
CA ASP A 224 -16.85 -11.71 9.07
C ASP A 224 -15.62 -10.79 9.02
N SER A 225 -15.17 -10.42 7.82
CA SER A 225 -14.12 -9.42 7.63
C SER A 225 -14.67 -8.07 7.20
N ILE A 226 -13.95 -7.00 7.55
CA ILE A 226 -14.24 -5.61 7.18
C ILE A 226 -12.95 -5.03 6.62
N GLY A 227 -13.02 -4.36 5.46
CA GLY A 227 -11.88 -3.71 4.83
C GLY A 227 -12.10 -2.20 4.70
N PHE A 228 -11.15 -1.40 5.13
CA PHE A 228 -11.13 0.05 4.99
C PHE A 228 -10.03 0.47 4.03
N GLY A 229 -10.37 1.32 3.06
CA GLY A 229 -9.42 1.83 2.08
C GLY A 229 -9.81 3.21 1.55
N ASP A 230 -8.94 3.82 0.74
CA ASP A 230 -9.17 5.14 0.14
C ASP A 230 -8.82 5.20 -1.36
N SER A 231 -8.05 4.27 -1.89
CA SER A 231 -7.54 4.38 -3.25
C SER A 231 -7.74 3.12 -4.11
N ASP A 232 -7.44 3.22 -5.39
CA ASP A 232 -7.71 2.14 -6.36
C ASP A 232 -6.89 0.87 -6.10
N ASN A 233 -5.80 0.96 -5.34
CA ASN A 233 -5.04 -0.20 -4.89
C ASN A 233 -5.77 -1.05 -3.84
N ASP A 234 -6.93 -0.58 -3.33
CA ASP A 234 -7.80 -1.28 -2.38
C ASP A 234 -8.93 -2.06 -3.06
N LEU A 235 -9.09 -1.93 -4.37
CA LEU A 235 -10.17 -2.60 -5.11
C LEU A 235 -10.17 -4.12 -4.89
N GLN A 236 -8.99 -4.77 -4.85
CA GLN A 236 -8.91 -6.21 -4.60
C GLN A 236 -9.29 -6.58 -3.15
N MET A 237 -9.10 -5.66 -2.19
CA MET A 237 -9.59 -5.82 -0.82
C MET A 237 -11.12 -5.78 -0.80
N THR A 238 -11.74 -4.81 -1.48
CA THR A 238 -13.20 -4.65 -1.51
C THR A 238 -13.91 -5.85 -2.14
N ASP A 239 -13.26 -6.54 -3.07
CA ASP A 239 -13.84 -7.70 -3.75
C ASP A 239 -13.94 -8.96 -2.87
N VAL A 240 -13.24 -9.01 -1.74
CA VAL A 240 -13.12 -10.25 -0.93
C VAL A 240 -13.66 -10.11 0.49
N VAL A 241 -13.64 -8.92 1.08
CA VAL A 241 -14.14 -8.72 2.45
C VAL A 241 -15.65 -8.84 2.53
N GLY A 242 -16.17 -9.18 3.70
CA GLY A 242 -17.61 -9.24 3.93
C GLY A 242 -18.29 -7.88 3.93
N ILE A 243 -17.56 -6.84 4.32
CA ILE A 243 -18.01 -5.44 4.28
C ILE A 243 -16.84 -4.57 3.86
N SER A 244 -17.04 -3.81 2.79
CA SER A 244 -16.06 -2.87 2.26
C SER A 244 -16.44 -1.43 2.60
N VAL A 245 -15.47 -0.66 3.09
CA VAL A 245 -15.65 0.72 3.52
C VAL A 245 -14.63 1.61 2.82
N CYS A 246 -15.11 2.62 2.08
CA CYS A 246 -14.26 3.65 1.51
C CYS A 246 -14.28 4.89 2.40
N MET A 247 -13.12 5.50 2.62
CA MET A 247 -13.04 6.81 3.29
C MET A 247 -13.61 7.92 2.40
N ALA A 248 -14.24 8.96 2.98
CA ALA A 248 -14.81 10.06 2.21
C ALA A 248 -13.78 10.86 1.39
N ASN A 249 -12.50 10.84 1.79
CA ASN A 249 -11.40 11.38 1.00
C ASN A 249 -10.94 10.45 -0.14
N GLY A 250 -11.49 9.24 -0.24
CA GLY A 250 -11.05 8.23 -1.19
C GLY A 250 -11.48 8.50 -2.64
N SER A 251 -10.98 7.68 -3.57
CA SER A 251 -11.21 7.79 -5.00
C SER A 251 -12.69 7.54 -5.37
N ALA A 252 -13.13 8.14 -6.48
CA ALA A 252 -14.49 7.97 -6.96
C ALA A 252 -14.78 6.52 -7.38
N SER A 253 -13.79 5.83 -7.94
CA SER A 253 -13.86 4.43 -8.36
C SER A 253 -14.07 3.50 -7.16
N LEU A 254 -13.30 3.69 -6.10
CA LEU A 254 -13.43 2.89 -4.88
C LEU A 254 -14.79 3.14 -4.20
N LYS A 255 -15.23 4.41 -4.08
CA LYS A 255 -16.54 4.76 -3.52
C LYS A 255 -17.72 4.09 -4.21
N GLN A 256 -17.63 3.88 -5.54
CA GLN A 256 -18.68 3.23 -6.32
C GLN A 256 -18.74 1.71 -6.07
N ARG A 257 -17.69 1.11 -5.53
CA ARG A 257 -17.58 -0.34 -5.32
C ARG A 257 -17.75 -0.78 -3.86
N CYS A 258 -17.55 0.14 -2.92
CA CYS A 258 -17.68 -0.16 -1.51
C CYS A 258 -19.15 -0.19 -1.04
N ASP A 259 -19.41 -1.02 -0.05
CA ASP A 259 -20.73 -1.11 0.59
C ASP A 259 -21.07 0.16 1.37
N ARG A 260 -20.05 0.86 1.87
CA ARG A 260 -20.20 2.05 2.72
C ARG A 260 -19.14 3.11 2.44
N ILE A 261 -19.49 4.35 2.78
CA ILE A 261 -18.57 5.48 2.81
C ILE A 261 -18.49 5.98 4.25
N ALA A 262 -17.31 5.83 4.87
CA ALA A 262 -17.00 6.40 6.17
C ALA A 262 -16.68 7.90 6.03
N PRO A 263 -16.82 8.70 7.10
CA PRO A 263 -16.29 10.06 7.11
C PRO A 263 -14.79 10.07 6.76
N SER A 264 -14.28 11.24 6.37
CA SER A 264 -12.88 11.40 5.98
C SER A 264 -11.91 11.03 7.12
N VAL A 265 -10.68 10.65 6.76
CA VAL A 265 -9.57 10.45 7.71
C VAL A 265 -9.32 11.69 8.58
N TYR A 266 -9.64 12.89 8.08
CA TYR A 266 -9.56 14.17 8.81
C TYR A 266 -10.74 14.43 9.76
N GLU A 267 -11.77 13.59 9.73
CA GLU A 267 -13.02 13.74 10.45
C GLU A 267 -13.30 12.59 11.43
N ASP A 268 -12.24 11.95 11.93
CA ASP A 268 -12.34 10.76 12.81
C ASP A 268 -13.08 9.58 12.16
N GLY A 269 -12.92 9.39 10.86
CA GLY A 269 -13.75 8.49 10.04
C GLY A 269 -13.80 7.07 10.57
N ILE A 270 -12.63 6.48 10.92
CA ILE A 270 -12.57 5.11 11.45
C ILE A 270 -13.27 5.00 12.79
N ALA A 271 -13.03 5.94 13.73
CA ALA A 271 -13.63 5.92 15.05
C ALA A 271 -15.17 6.02 14.97
N LYS A 272 -15.68 6.91 14.12
CA LYS A 272 -17.12 7.07 13.88
C LYS A 272 -17.74 5.82 13.25
N GLU A 273 -17.05 5.22 12.28
CA GLU A 273 -17.55 4.02 11.61
C GLU A 273 -17.52 2.80 12.55
N PHE A 274 -16.47 2.64 13.37
CA PHE A 274 -16.41 1.58 14.39
C PHE A 274 -17.55 1.70 15.40
N ALA A 275 -17.89 2.92 15.85
CA ALA A 275 -19.01 3.17 16.72
C ALA A 275 -20.36 2.86 16.04
N ALA A 276 -20.54 3.28 14.78
CA ALA A 276 -21.76 3.03 14.02
C ALA A 276 -22.05 1.53 13.82
N TRP A 277 -20.99 0.69 13.77
CA TRP A 277 -21.11 -0.77 13.65
C TRP A 277 -21.15 -1.49 15.01
N GLY A 278 -21.02 -0.75 16.11
CA GLY A 278 -20.94 -1.34 17.45
C GLY A 278 -19.66 -2.17 17.65
N LEU A 279 -18.59 -1.89 16.93
CA LEU A 279 -17.29 -2.54 17.15
C LEU A 279 -16.61 -2.02 18.42
N ILE A 280 -17.02 -0.82 18.88
CA ILE A 280 -16.50 -0.14 20.08
C ILE A 280 -17.64 0.36 20.96
#